data_b0d5064b416ea1f63cdc048cd14ebf4f
#
_entry.id   b0d5064b416ea1f63cdc048cd14ebf4f
#
_cell.length_a   1.000
_cell.length_b   1.000
_cell.length_c   1.000
_cell.angle_alpha   90.00
_cell.angle_beta   90.00
_cell.angle_gamma   90.00
#
_symmetry.space_group_name_H-M   'P 1'
#
loop_
_entity.id
_entity.type
_entity.pdbx_description
1 polymer ?
#
loop_
_entity_poly.entity_id
_entity_poly.type
_entity_poly.pdbx_seq_one_letter_code
_entity_poly.pdbx_strand_id
1 'polypeptide(L)'
;MDLLKPNPANSCPLTPLTFLERAATVYGESTSIIYNTTAYTWSQTNRRCLQLASSITSLGINRGHVVSVVAPNIPAMYELHFAVPMTGAVLNTINTRLDARMISVLLRHSETKLVFVDKLFLPLLVQATTLFPTGNQPPTLVLITDDEVSSSTTVNFHHTYEDLVKKGDPDFTWVRPESEWDPMTLNYTSGTTSSPKGVVHSHRSIFIITVDSLIDWSVQKHPVYLWTLPMFHSNGWSFSWGMAAVGGTNICMRKFDVSLVCDLVGRYNVTHMCGAPVVLNMLSSSPNAKLLKNPVQFLTGGAPPPAAVLLRTESLGFVVSHGYGLTEAAGVVVSCAWKPNWNDLTALERATLKARQGVRTIGITEVDVVDTHSGERVKRDGLTLGEVVLKGGCVMLGYLKDPETTSQCIRSDGWLYTGDVGVIHSDGYLEIKDRLKDVIISGGENVCCVEVESVVYMNAAVVEAAVVARPDEFWGETPCAFVSVKGGVINGRDDQEKEIVEFCRERLPHYMVPKTVVVMEELPKNSTGKIQKVMLREIAKSMGSLSVNAM
;
A
#
# COMPACT_ATOMS: atom_id res chain seq x y z
N MET A 1 -24.05 27.08 27.76
CA MET A 1 -23.35 26.20 26.82
C MET A 1 -24.27 25.66 25.72
N ASP A 2 -25.53 25.35 26.03
CA ASP A 2 -26.47 24.72 25.09
C ASP A 2 -26.82 25.55 23.84
N LEU A 3 -26.51 26.83 23.82
CA LEU A 3 -26.69 27.74 22.68
C LEU A 3 -25.47 27.77 21.73
N LEU A 4 -24.36 27.17 22.10
CA LEU A 4 -23.14 27.13 21.28
C LEU A 4 -23.23 25.94 20.30
N LYS A 5 -23.45 26.24 19.02
CA LYS A 5 -23.59 25.26 17.94
C LYS A 5 -22.56 25.55 16.85
N PRO A 6 -22.24 24.54 16.00
CA PRO A 6 -21.49 24.79 14.78
C PRO A 6 -22.16 25.90 13.95
N ASN A 7 -21.33 26.72 13.30
CA ASN A 7 -21.78 27.79 12.41
C ASN A 7 -20.91 27.80 11.13
N PRO A 8 -21.29 28.55 10.10
CA PRO A 8 -20.56 28.52 8.82
C PRO A 8 -19.06 28.84 8.93
N ALA A 9 -18.63 29.57 9.97
CA ALA A 9 -17.23 29.92 10.15
C ALA A 9 -16.38 28.75 10.69
N ASN A 10 -16.99 27.80 11.41
CA ASN A 10 -16.29 26.71 12.07
C ASN A 10 -16.71 25.29 11.61
N SER A 11 -17.55 25.20 10.57
CA SER A 11 -18.07 23.95 10.03
C SER A 11 -17.75 23.75 8.55
N CYS A 12 -16.66 24.36 8.06
CA CYS A 12 -16.17 24.10 6.71
C CYS A 12 -15.70 22.64 6.59
N PRO A 13 -16.11 21.90 5.52
CA PRO A 13 -15.71 20.53 5.32
C PRO A 13 -14.18 20.37 5.25
N LEU A 14 -13.63 19.41 5.98
CA LEU A 14 -12.23 19.02 5.88
C LEU A 14 -11.97 18.38 4.52
N THR A 15 -10.91 18.83 3.83
CA THR A 15 -10.47 18.24 2.58
C THR A 15 -8.98 18.49 2.34
N PRO A 16 -8.18 17.50 1.87
CA PRO A 16 -6.76 17.70 1.59
C PRO A 16 -6.53 18.52 0.31
N LEU A 17 -7.56 18.81 -0.48
CA LEU A 17 -7.43 19.58 -1.74
C LEU A 17 -6.94 21.01 -1.47
N THR A 18 -7.27 21.58 -0.32
CA THR A 18 -6.79 22.90 0.11
C THR A 18 -5.28 22.97 0.32
N PHE A 19 -4.62 21.83 0.47
CA PHE A 19 -3.15 21.79 0.60
C PHE A 19 -2.46 22.27 -0.67
N LEU A 20 -3.02 21.98 -1.84
CA LEU A 20 -2.46 22.42 -3.12
C LEU A 20 -2.59 23.93 -3.31
N GLU A 21 -3.74 24.54 -2.99
CA GLU A 21 -3.93 26.00 -3.01
C GLU A 21 -2.92 26.71 -2.11
N ARG A 22 -2.78 26.15 -0.88
CA ARG A 22 -1.80 26.68 0.07
C ARG A 22 -0.37 26.52 -0.43
N ALA A 23 -0.02 25.36 -1.02
CA ALA A 23 1.31 25.10 -1.58
C ALA A 23 1.64 26.11 -2.70
N ALA A 24 0.70 26.37 -3.60
CA ALA A 24 0.88 27.35 -4.66
C ALA A 24 1.12 28.78 -4.12
N THR A 25 0.47 29.13 -3.00
CA THR A 25 0.64 30.43 -2.37
C THR A 25 1.97 30.55 -1.62
N VAL A 26 2.31 29.52 -0.79
CA VAL A 26 3.46 29.60 0.12
C VAL A 26 4.76 29.17 -0.54
N TYR A 27 4.69 28.16 -1.43
CA TYR A 27 5.83 27.50 -2.06
C TYR A 27 5.82 27.64 -3.59
N GLY A 28 5.10 28.63 -4.13
CA GLY A 28 4.77 28.76 -5.54
C GLY A 28 5.93 28.53 -6.50
N GLU A 29 7.09 29.11 -6.21
CA GLU A 29 8.30 29.00 -7.03
C GLU A 29 9.17 27.76 -6.70
N SER A 30 8.84 27.03 -5.61
CA SER A 30 9.58 25.83 -5.25
C SER A 30 9.16 24.67 -6.16
N THR A 31 10.11 23.77 -6.44
CA THR A 31 9.86 22.58 -7.24
C THR A 31 8.88 21.65 -6.54
N SER A 32 7.79 21.29 -7.22
CA SER A 32 6.77 20.34 -6.76
C SER A 32 7.01 18.94 -7.32
N ILE A 33 7.34 18.82 -8.60
CA ILE A 33 7.50 17.54 -9.31
C ILE A 33 8.78 17.57 -10.15
N ILE A 34 9.52 16.47 -10.12
CA ILE A 34 10.62 16.16 -11.03
C ILE A 34 10.34 14.81 -11.68
N TYR A 35 10.40 14.77 -13.01
CA TYR A 35 10.27 13.55 -13.80
C TYR A 35 11.12 13.63 -15.05
N ASN A 36 12.14 12.79 -15.15
CA ASN A 36 13.15 12.84 -16.22
C ASN A 36 13.77 14.25 -16.37
N THR A 37 13.51 14.92 -17.49
CA THR A 37 13.94 16.30 -17.76
C THR A 37 12.87 17.35 -17.43
N THR A 38 11.67 16.92 -17.03
CA THR A 38 10.55 17.81 -16.71
C THR A 38 10.58 18.17 -15.22
N ALA A 39 10.42 19.45 -14.93
CA ALA A 39 10.22 19.93 -13.56
C ALA A 39 9.06 20.93 -13.55
N TYR A 40 8.19 20.82 -12.55
CA TYR A 40 7.12 21.78 -12.30
C TYR A 40 7.29 22.41 -10.93
N THR A 41 6.89 23.69 -10.81
CA THR A 41 6.75 24.38 -9.53
C THR A 41 5.37 24.13 -8.92
N TRP A 42 5.16 24.50 -7.64
CA TRP A 42 3.86 24.37 -7.01
C TRP A 42 2.79 25.25 -7.67
N SER A 43 3.14 26.46 -8.12
CA SER A 43 2.22 27.31 -8.90
C SER A 43 1.82 26.66 -10.22
N GLN A 44 2.78 26.06 -10.94
CA GLN A 44 2.50 25.35 -12.19
C GLN A 44 1.62 24.11 -11.95
N THR A 45 1.93 23.30 -10.93
CA THR A 45 1.15 22.11 -10.59
C THR A 45 -0.29 22.47 -10.23
N ASN A 46 -0.50 23.49 -9.39
CA ASN A 46 -1.84 23.97 -9.06
C ASN A 46 -2.61 24.42 -10.30
N ARG A 47 -1.99 25.25 -11.15
CA ARG A 47 -2.59 25.72 -12.40
C ARG A 47 -2.99 24.56 -13.31
N ARG A 48 -2.12 23.56 -13.50
CA ARG A 48 -2.39 22.37 -14.31
C ARG A 48 -3.55 21.55 -13.73
N CYS A 49 -3.63 21.39 -12.40
CA CYS A 49 -4.74 20.70 -11.74
C CYS A 49 -6.07 21.44 -11.95
N LEU A 50 -6.11 22.77 -11.86
CA LEU A 50 -7.33 23.57 -12.13
C LEU A 50 -7.76 23.45 -13.59
N GLN A 51 -6.82 23.59 -14.53
CA GLN A 51 -7.08 23.41 -15.96
C GLN A 51 -7.64 22.01 -16.26
N LEU A 52 -7.02 20.99 -15.69
CA LEU A 52 -7.47 19.61 -15.87
C LEU A 52 -8.87 19.38 -15.26
N ALA A 53 -9.15 19.90 -14.07
CA ALA A 53 -10.47 19.81 -13.43
C ALA A 53 -11.55 20.51 -14.29
N SER A 54 -11.25 21.71 -14.85
CA SER A 54 -12.12 22.41 -15.80
C SER A 54 -12.45 21.53 -17.01
N SER A 55 -11.45 20.94 -17.63
CA SER A 55 -11.64 20.08 -18.81
C SER A 55 -12.41 18.79 -18.46
N ILE A 56 -12.13 18.14 -17.32
CA ILE A 56 -12.85 16.98 -16.85
C ILE A 56 -14.34 17.31 -16.66
N THR A 57 -14.65 18.46 -16.06
CA THR A 57 -16.03 18.94 -15.89
C THR A 57 -16.70 19.17 -17.25
N SER A 58 -15.97 19.75 -18.23
CA SER A 58 -16.46 19.98 -19.60
C SER A 58 -16.75 18.68 -20.36
N LEU A 59 -16.15 17.55 -19.96
CA LEU A 59 -16.48 16.21 -20.45
C LEU A 59 -17.72 15.61 -19.80
N GLY A 60 -18.47 16.36 -18.98
CA GLY A 60 -19.71 15.92 -18.33
C GLY A 60 -19.49 15.16 -17.02
N ILE A 61 -18.29 15.21 -16.46
CA ILE A 61 -18.02 14.63 -15.13
C ILE A 61 -18.52 15.58 -14.05
N ASN A 62 -19.32 15.01 -13.14
CA ASN A 62 -19.98 15.74 -12.06
C ASN A 62 -19.73 15.06 -10.71
N ARG A 63 -20.19 15.72 -9.63
CA ARG A 63 -20.13 15.20 -8.27
C ARG A 63 -20.63 13.75 -8.19
N GLY A 64 -19.87 12.90 -7.51
CA GLY A 64 -20.18 11.49 -7.30
C GLY A 64 -19.88 10.57 -8.49
N HIS A 65 -19.56 11.09 -9.68
CA HIS A 65 -19.08 10.25 -10.78
C HIS A 65 -17.71 9.66 -10.43
N VAL A 66 -17.43 8.45 -10.91
CA VAL A 66 -16.12 7.83 -10.73
C VAL A 66 -15.24 8.06 -11.95
N VAL A 67 -14.03 8.55 -11.70
CA VAL A 67 -12.96 8.70 -12.69
C VAL A 67 -11.82 7.75 -12.33
N SER A 68 -11.50 6.85 -13.24
CA SER A 68 -10.44 5.85 -13.03
C SER A 68 -9.11 6.29 -13.65
N VAL A 69 -8.00 5.88 -13.05
CA VAL A 69 -6.65 6.16 -13.53
C VAL A 69 -5.83 4.87 -13.57
N VAL A 70 -5.25 4.56 -14.74
CA VAL A 70 -4.34 3.42 -14.95
C VAL A 70 -2.99 3.97 -15.42
N ALA A 71 -2.14 4.32 -14.47
CA ALA A 71 -0.85 4.94 -14.76
C ALA A 71 0.20 4.59 -13.70
N PRO A 72 1.51 4.63 -14.05
CA PRO A 72 2.60 4.50 -13.08
C PRO A 72 2.80 5.80 -12.31
N ASN A 73 3.88 5.88 -11.51
CA ASN A 73 4.24 7.09 -10.77
C ASN A 73 4.83 8.16 -11.71
N ILE A 74 3.96 8.92 -12.34
CA ILE A 74 4.28 10.01 -13.28
C ILE A 74 3.55 11.29 -12.89
N PRO A 75 3.93 12.47 -13.39
CA PRO A 75 3.28 13.74 -13.06
C PRO A 75 1.76 13.71 -13.20
N ALA A 76 1.25 13.14 -14.29
CA ALA A 76 -0.20 13.03 -14.53
C ALA A 76 -0.92 12.25 -13.41
N MET A 77 -0.33 11.14 -12.91
CA MET A 77 -0.90 10.39 -11.77
C MET A 77 -0.96 11.27 -10.52
N TYR A 78 0.10 12.03 -10.23
CA TYR A 78 0.14 12.95 -9.10
C TYR A 78 -0.92 14.05 -9.21
N GLU A 79 -0.98 14.73 -10.37
CA GLU A 79 -1.92 15.82 -10.63
C GLU A 79 -3.39 15.36 -10.57
N LEU A 80 -3.69 14.12 -11.04
CA LEU A 80 -5.03 13.54 -10.98
C LEU A 80 -5.54 13.28 -9.56
N HIS A 81 -4.65 13.13 -8.55
CA HIS A 81 -5.05 13.03 -7.14
C HIS A 81 -5.72 14.32 -6.63
N PHE A 82 -5.47 15.44 -7.28
CA PHE A 82 -6.12 16.73 -7.00
C PHE A 82 -7.22 17.03 -8.01
N ALA A 83 -6.91 16.97 -9.30
CA ALA A 83 -7.80 17.43 -10.36
C ALA A 83 -9.14 16.66 -10.40
N VAL A 84 -9.14 15.34 -10.19
CA VAL A 84 -10.38 14.55 -10.19
C VAL A 84 -11.28 14.95 -9.01
N PRO A 85 -10.83 14.93 -7.74
CA PRO A 85 -11.70 15.33 -6.64
C PRO A 85 -12.06 16.83 -6.67
N MET A 86 -11.30 17.70 -7.35
CA MET A 86 -11.65 19.11 -7.57
C MET A 86 -12.89 19.28 -8.46
N THR A 87 -13.34 18.26 -9.18
CA THR A 87 -14.62 18.26 -9.91
C THR A 87 -15.80 17.77 -9.05
N GLY A 88 -15.54 17.35 -7.81
CA GLY A 88 -16.49 16.63 -6.96
C GLY A 88 -16.61 15.14 -7.31
N ALA A 89 -15.83 14.64 -8.26
CA ALA A 89 -15.80 13.23 -8.64
C ALA A 89 -14.94 12.39 -7.69
N VAL A 90 -15.15 11.08 -7.70
CA VAL A 90 -14.43 10.10 -6.89
C VAL A 90 -13.25 9.55 -7.70
N LEU A 91 -12.05 9.69 -7.17
CA LEU A 91 -10.84 9.16 -7.79
C LEU A 91 -10.71 7.66 -7.53
N ASN A 92 -10.63 6.87 -8.60
CA ASN A 92 -10.37 5.43 -8.55
C ASN A 92 -9.00 5.12 -9.19
N THR A 93 -7.99 4.88 -8.39
CA THR A 93 -6.66 4.51 -8.88
C THR A 93 -6.53 3.00 -9.03
N ILE A 94 -6.41 2.53 -10.27
CA ILE A 94 -6.38 1.11 -10.60
C ILE A 94 -4.96 0.57 -10.60
N ASN A 95 -4.79 -0.59 -10.00
CA ASN A 95 -3.54 -1.32 -9.98
C ASN A 95 -3.10 -1.71 -11.42
N THR A 96 -1.95 -1.24 -11.83
CA THR A 96 -1.40 -1.40 -13.18
C THR A 96 -0.94 -2.81 -13.54
N ARG A 97 -0.95 -3.75 -12.59
CA ARG A 97 -0.55 -5.15 -12.81
C ARG A 97 -1.73 -6.11 -12.90
N LEU A 98 -2.96 -5.60 -12.88
CA LEU A 98 -4.16 -6.40 -13.10
C LEU A 98 -4.27 -6.77 -14.58
N ASP A 99 -4.89 -7.91 -14.86
CA ASP A 99 -5.24 -8.32 -16.21
C ASP A 99 -6.47 -7.57 -16.77
N ALA A 100 -6.72 -7.71 -18.06
CA ALA A 100 -7.84 -7.06 -18.73
C ALA A 100 -9.20 -7.47 -18.16
N ARG A 101 -9.36 -8.74 -17.76
CA ARG A 101 -10.59 -9.25 -17.17
C ARG A 101 -10.91 -8.54 -15.85
N MET A 102 -9.93 -8.46 -14.96
CA MET A 102 -10.10 -7.80 -13.67
C MET A 102 -10.35 -6.31 -13.85
N ILE A 103 -9.59 -5.61 -14.70
CA ILE A 103 -9.83 -4.19 -15.01
C ILE A 103 -11.25 -3.98 -15.52
N SER A 104 -11.74 -4.82 -16.43
CA SER A 104 -13.13 -4.75 -16.92
C SER A 104 -14.16 -4.89 -15.79
N VAL A 105 -13.91 -5.81 -14.84
CA VAL A 105 -14.77 -5.98 -13.66
C VAL A 105 -14.77 -4.72 -12.80
N LEU A 106 -13.59 -4.15 -12.50
CA LEU A 106 -13.47 -2.96 -11.66
C LEU A 106 -14.16 -1.74 -12.29
N LEU A 107 -13.95 -1.50 -13.58
CA LEU A 107 -14.56 -0.37 -14.29
C LEU A 107 -16.08 -0.44 -14.32
N ARG A 108 -16.64 -1.64 -14.49
CA ARG A 108 -18.08 -1.86 -14.46
C ARG A 108 -18.66 -1.76 -13.05
N HIS A 109 -17.99 -2.37 -12.07
CA HIS A 109 -18.44 -2.32 -10.68
C HIS A 109 -18.47 -0.89 -10.13
N SER A 110 -17.44 -0.11 -10.43
CA SER A 110 -17.33 1.30 -10.05
C SER A 110 -18.20 2.24 -10.90
N GLU A 111 -18.81 1.77 -11.99
CA GLU A 111 -19.54 2.60 -12.95
C GLU A 111 -18.71 3.78 -13.47
N THR A 112 -17.42 3.52 -13.68
CA THR A 112 -16.45 4.52 -14.15
C THR A 112 -16.96 5.23 -15.42
N LYS A 113 -16.95 6.57 -15.42
CA LYS A 113 -17.37 7.40 -16.56
C LYS A 113 -16.23 7.82 -17.46
N LEU A 114 -15.05 8.05 -16.88
CA LEU A 114 -13.85 8.52 -17.57
C LEU A 114 -12.64 7.72 -17.07
N VAL A 115 -11.76 7.31 -17.98
CA VAL A 115 -10.50 6.63 -17.64
C VAL A 115 -9.32 7.39 -18.22
N PHE A 116 -8.39 7.79 -17.37
CA PHE A 116 -7.06 8.21 -17.78
C PHE A 116 -6.15 6.99 -17.85
N VAL A 117 -5.53 6.76 -19.00
CA VAL A 117 -4.66 5.60 -19.22
C VAL A 117 -3.31 6.00 -19.77
N ASP A 118 -2.25 5.54 -19.12
CA ASP A 118 -0.89 5.68 -19.64
C ASP A 118 -0.70 4.81 -20.90
N LYS A 119 0.04 5.32 -21.89
CA LYS A 119 0.34 4.65 -23.17
C LYS A 119 0.80 3.18 -22.99
N LEU A 120 1.56 2.90 -21.91
CA LEU A 120 2.05 1.55 -21.62
C LEU A 120 0.92 0.55 -21.34
N PHE A 121 -0.17 1.00 -20.72
CA PHE A 121 -1.31 0.15 -20.34
C PHE A 121 -2.50 0.24 -21.30
N LEU A 122 -2.36 1.02 -22.36
CA LEU A 122 -3.42 1.20 -23.36
C LEU A 122 -3.91 -0.11 -23.99
N PRO A 123 -3.02 -1.03 -24.48
CA PRO A 123 -3.48 -2.29 -25.06
C PRO A 123 -4.29 -3.12 -24.06
N LEU A 124 -3.87 -3.13 -22.80
CA LEU A 124 -4.55 -3.83 -21.71
C LEU A 124 -5.95 -3.24 -21.44
N LEU A 125 -6.06 -1.90 -21.43
CA LEU A 125 -7.35 -1.23 -21.21
C LEU A 125 -8.30 -1.42 -22.39
N VAL A 126 -7.82 -1.34 -23.63
CA VAL A 126 -8.62 -1.63 -24.82
C VAL A 126 -9.18 -3.04 -24.75
N GLN A 127 -8.35 -4.03 -24.42
CA GLN A 127 -8.81 -5.40 -24.20
C GLN A 127 -9.86 -5.47 -23.09
N ALA A 128 -9.69 -4.75 -21.97
CA ALA A 128 -10.66 -4.70 -20.87
C ALA A 128 -12.02 -4.15 -21.33
N THR A 129 -12.05 -3.14 -22.20
CA THR A 129 -13.31 -2.56 -22.72
C THR A 129 -14.03 -3.50 -23.67
N THR A 130 -13.34 -4.38 -24.42
CA THR A 130 -14.00 -5.40 -25.27
C THR A 130 -14.74 -6.46 -24.45
N LEU A 131 -14.43 -6.60 -23.16
CA LEU A 131 -15.08 -7.52 -22.24
C LEU A 131 -16.35 -6.95 -21.59
N PHE A 132 -16.77 -5.74 -21.97
CA PHE A 132 -18.04 -5.17 -21.50
C PHE A 132 -19.22 -5.93 -22.12
N PRO A 133 -20.27 -6.25 -21.35
CA PRO A 133 -21.47 -6.90 -21.89
C PRO A 133 -22.14 -6.03 -22.94
N THR A 134 -22.80 -6.67 -23.91
CA THR A 134 -23.61 -5.99 -24.94
C THR A 134 -24.64 -5.05 -24.27
N GLY A 135 -24.66 -3.80 -24.69
CA GLY A 135 -25.55 -2.77 -24.14
C GLY A 135 -24.92 -1.90 -23.03
N ASN A 136 -23.78 -2.29 -22.46
CA ASN A 136 -23.02 -1.44 -21.53
C ASN A 136 -22.03 -0.59 -22.31
N GLN A 137 -22.14 0.74 -22.20
CA GLN A 137 -21.16 1.63 -22.83
C GLN A 137 -19.86 1.66 -22.02
N PRO A 138 -18.69 1.43 -22.67
CA PRO A 138 -17.40 1.64 -22.04
C PRO A 138 -17.20 3.12 -21.65
N PRO A 139 -16.37 3.39 -20.63
CA PRO A 139 -16.04 4.76 -20.24
C PRO A 139 -15.27 5.49 -21.35
N THR A 140 -15.35 6.82 -21.34
CA THR A 140 -14.50 7.66 -22.20
C THR A 140 -13.03 7.49 -21.81
N LEU A 141 -12.14 7.38 -22.81
CA LEU A 141 -10.71 7.18 -22.60
C LEU A 141 -9.93 8.47 -22.90
N VAL A 142 -9.00 8.81 -21.99
CA VAL A 142 -8.02 9.89 -22.15
C VAL A 142 -6.63 9.28 -22.10
N LEU A 143 -5.84 9.49 -23.14
CA LEU A 143 -4.47 8.96 -23.24
C LEU A 143 -3.48 9.87 -22.49
N ILE A 144 -2.68 9.27 -21.60
CA ILE A 144 -1.49 9.90 -21.02
C ILE A 144 -0.27 9.44 -21.82
N THR A 145 0.47 10.38 -22.40
CA THR A 145 1.69 10.10 -23.16
C THR A 145 2.69 11.25 -22.99
N ASP A 146 3.97 10.90 -22.94
CA ASP A 146 5.09 11.86 -22.91
C ASP A 146 5.54 12.26 -24.34
N ASP A 147 5.07 11.53 -25.37
CA ASP A 147 5.42 11.75 -26.77
C ASP A 147 4.32 12.55 -27.48
N GLU A 148 4.69 13.35 -28.48
CA GLU A 148 3.71 13.84 -29.46
C GLU A 148 3.03 12.64 -30.13
N VAL A 149 1.70 12.65 -30.16
CA VAL A 149 0.91 11.53 -30.70
C VAL A 149 1.23 11.38 -32.19
N SER A 150 2.14 10.49 -32.53
CA SER A 150 2.31 10.08 -33.91
C SER A 150 1.04 9.35 -34.35
N SER A 151 0.56 9.65 -35.56
CA SER A 151 -0.69 9.18 -36.19
C SER A 151 -0.80 7.64 -36.41
N SER A 152 0.05 6.86 -35.76
CA SER A 152 0.11 5.39 -35.92
C SER A 152 -0.68 4.58 -34.89
N THR A 153 -1.42 5.20 -33.97
CA THR A 153 -2.28 4.46 -33.04
C THR A 153 -3.60 4.14 -33.73
N THR A 154 -3.92 2.84 -33.84
CA THR A 154 -5.17 2.32 -34.43
C THR A 154 -6.44 2.64 -33.62
N VAL A 155 -6.30 3.29 -32.47
CA VAL A 155 -7.41 3.73 -31.60
C VAL A 155 -7.53 5.23 -31.72
N ASN A 156 -8.67 5.72 -32.23
CA ASN A 156 -8.99 7.14 -32.26
C ASN A 156 -9.28 7.64 -30.83
N PHE A 157 -8.30 8.31 -30.23
CA PHE A 157 -8.51 9.06 -29.00
C PHE A 157 -9.08 10.42 -29.32
N HIS A 158 -10.19 10.77 -28.65
CA HIS A 158 -10.75 12.12 -28.74
C HIS A 158 -9.95 13.12 -27.92
N HIS A 159 -9.19 12.66 -26.91
CA HIS A 159 -8.48 13.52 -25.97
C HIS A 159 -7.16 12.89 -25.48
N THR A 160 -6.11 13.72 -25.41
CA THR A 160 -4.90 13.41 -24.65
C THR A 160 -4.92 14.18 -23.32
N TYR A 161 -4.14 13.71 -22.36
CA TYR A 161 -3.98 14.37 -21.05
C TYR A 161 -3.53 15.82 -21.20
N GLU A 162 -2.46 16.06 -21.98
CA GLU A 162 -1.91 17.40 -22.18
C GLU A 162 -2.85 18.31 -22.98
N ASP A 163 -3.66 17.78 -23.90
CA ASP A 163 -4.68 18.58 -24.58
C ASP A 163 -5.78 19.05 -23.62
N LEU A 164 -6.16 18.21 -22.67
CA LEU A 164 -7.12 18.60 -21.64
C LEU A 164 -6.52 19.68 -20.73
N VAL A 165 -5.27 19.53 -20.31
CA VAL A 165 -4.59 20.59 -19.53
C VAL A 165 -4.54 21.91 -20.32
N LYS A 166 -4.13 21.88 -21.59
CA LYS A 166 -4.02 23.10 -22.45
C LYS A 166 -5.37 23.78 -22.68
N LYS A 167 -6.47 23.01 -22.81
CA LYS A 167 -7.82 23.52 -23.09
C LYS A 167 -8.56 24.05 -21.86
N GLY A 168 -8.18 23.59 -20.68
CA GLY A 168 -8.86 23.91 -19.44
C GLY A 168 -8.62 25.34 -18.98
N ASP A 169 -9.57 25.85 -18.22
CA ASP A 169 -9.50 27.18 -17.61
C ASP A 169 -8.57 27.15 -16.39
N PRO A 170 -7.48 27.97 -16.38
CA PRO A 170 -6.57 28.06 -15.23
C PRO A 170 -7.21 28.74 -14.00
N ASP A 171 -8.28 29.48 -14.19
CA ASP A 171 -9.01 30.18 -13.12
C ASP A 171 -10.27 29.42 -12.70
N PHE A 172 -10.35 28.13 -13.03
CA PHE A 172 -11.47 27.26 -12.67
C PHE A 172 -11.72 27.27 -11.17
N THR A 173 -12.95 27.59 -10.78
CA THR A 173 -13.40 27.45 -9.39
C THR A 173 -13.76 26.00 -9.13
N TRP A 174 -12.92 25.26 -8.41
CA TRP A 174 -13.14 23.86 -8.14
C TRP A 174 -14.33 23.59 -7.20
N VAL A 175 -14.95 22.46 -7.36
CA VAL A 175 -16.17 22.04 -6.65
C VAL A 175 -15.78 21.61 -5.23
N ARG A 176 -16.10 22.44 -4.23
CA ARG A 176 -15.87 22.11 -2.83
C ARG A 176 -16.82 21.00 -2.36
N PRO A 177 -16.40 20.09 -1.46
CA PRO A 177 -17.31 19.12 -0.88
C PRO A 177 -18.42 19.83 -0.09
N GLU A 178 -19.62 19.32 -0.16
CA GLU A 178 -20.75 19.81 0.64
C GLU A 178 -20.67 19.32 2.07
N SER A 179 -20.14 18.12 2.23
CA SER A 179 -19.84 17.50 3.51
C SER A 179 -18.43 16.92 3.49
N GLU A 180 -17.73 16.96 4.62
CA GLU A 180 -16.45 16.25 4.77
C GLU A 180 -16.57 14.73 4.64
N TRP A 181 -17.80 14.21 4.69
CA TRP A 181 -18.14 12.81 4.47
C TRP A 181 -18.41 12.46 3.01
N ASP A 182 -18.40 13.44 2.08
CA ASP A 182 -18.51 13.15 0.65
C ASP A 182 -17.39 12.18 0.22
N PRO A 183 -17.68 11.18 -0.64
CA PRO A 183 -16.70 10.27 -1.16
C PRO A 183 -15.62 11.00 -1.97
N MET A 184 -14.36 10.71 -1.71
CA MET A 184 -13.22 11.32 -2.40
C MET A 184 -12.42 10.29 -3.20
N THR A 185 -12.17 9.11 -2.62
CA THR A 185 -11.37 8.06 -3.25
C THR A 185 -12.04 6.71 -3.17
N LEU A 186 -11.78 5.90 -4.20
CA LEU A 186 -12.17 4.50 -4.30
C LEU A 186 -10.93 3.66 -4.59
N ASN A 187 -10.61 2.74 -3.72
CA ASN A 187 -9.43 1.88 -3.85
C ASN A 187 -9.85 0.41 -3.78
N TYR A 188 -9.55 -0.37 -4.82
CA TYR A 188 -9.85 -1.79 -4.82
C TYR A 188 -8.78 -2.60 -4.12
N THR A 189 -9.18 -3.42 -3.15
CA THR A 189 -8.29 -4.41 -2.56
C THR A 189 -8.32 -5.67 -3.41
N SER A 190 -7.15 -6.31 -3.55
CA SER A 190 -7.05 -7.67 -4.07
C SER A 190 -7.61 -8.63 -3.01
N GLY A 191 -8.94 -8.69 -2.90
CA GLY A 191 -9.61 -9.61 -2.01
C GLY A 191 -9.18 -11.05 -2.34
N THR A 192 -8.97 -11.84 -1.31
CA THR A 192 -8.72 -13.29 -1.43
C THR A 192 -9.99 -14.07 -1.81
N THR A 193 -11.09 -13.36 -1.97
CA THR A 193 -12.38 -13.83 -2.47
C THR A 193 -12.54 -13.46 -3.93
N SER A 194 -13.34 -14.20 -4.67
CA SER A 194 -13.59 -14.06 -6.11
C SER A 194 -14.19 -12.70 -6.54
N SER A 195 -14.56 -11.83 -5.60
CA SER A 195 -15.13 -10.51 -5.86
C SER A 195 -14.23 -9.40 -5.29
N PRO A 196 -13.81 -8.42 -6.09
CA PRO A 196 -13.00 -7.30 -5.63
C PRO A 196 -13.83 -6.37 -4.75
N LYS A 197 -13.26 -5.91 -3.63
CA LYS A 197 -13.88 -4.97 -2.71
C LYS A 197 -13.42 -3.56 -2.99
N GLY A 198 -14.33 -2.67 -3.32
CA GLY A 198 -14.06 -1.25 -3.53
C GLY A 198 -14.19 -0.47 -2.24
N VAL A 199 -13.08 -0.09 -1.65
CA VAL A 199 -13.01 0.69 -0.40
C VAL A 199 -13.24 2.16 -0.70
N VAL A 200 -14.25 2.77 -0.08
CA VAL A 200 -14.60 4.19 -0.28
C VAL A 200 -14.13 5.01 0.91
N HIS A 201 -13.35 6.07 0.64
CA HIS A 201 -12.94 7.04 1.66
C HIS A 201 -13.54 8.42 1.41
N SER A 202 -13.85 9.11 2.49
CA SER A 202 -14.32 10.49 2.48
C SER A 202 -13.17 11.49 2.41
N HIS A 203 -13.49 12.75 2.09
CA HIS A 203 -12.55 13.87 2.20
C HIS A 203 -11.95 13.98 3.61
N ARG A 204 -12.77 13.76 4.66
CA ARG A 204 -12.35 13.76 6.06
C ARG A 204 -11.30 12.70 6.34
N SER A 205 -11.56 11.45 5.93
CA SER A 205 -10.64 10.35 6.23
C SER A 205 -9.27 10.56 5.57
N ILE A 206 -9.25 11.04 4.33
CA ILE A 206 -8.00 11.35 3.62
C ILE A 206 -7.29 12.56 4.23
N PHE A 207 -8.01 13.59 4.66
CA PHE A 207 -7.42 14.74 5.36
C PHE A 207 -6.74 14.30 6.67
N ILE A 208 -7.46 13.54 7.51
CA ILE A 208 -6.95 13.08 8.82
C ILE A 208 -5.70 12.23 8.64
N ILE A 209 -5.76 11.18 7.79
CA ILE A 209 -4.61 10.28 7.60
C ILE A 209 -3.42 10.99 6.97
N THR A 210 -3.64 12.00 6.12
CA THR A 210 -2.56 12.79 5.52
C THR A 210 -1.81 13.59 6.58
N VAL A 211 -2.54 14.31 7.44
CA VAL A 211 -1.93 15.11 8.52
C VAL A 211 -1.28 14.19 9.55
N ASP A 212 -1.95 13.11 9.90
CA ASP A 212 -1.45 12.08 10.81
C ASP A 212 -0.09 11.51 10.34
N SER A 213 -0.02 11.05 9.08
CA SER A 213 1.21 10.48 8.51
C SER A 213 2.38 11.47 8.50
N LEU A 214 2.12 12.76 8.24
CA LEU A 214 3.16 13.79 8.28
C LEU A 214 3.70 14.03 9.69
N ILE A 215 2.82 14.04 10.68
CA ILE A 215 3.20 14.28 12.09
C ILE A 215 3.88 13.04 12.66
N ASP A 216 3.29 11.87 12.50
CA ASP A 216 3.79 10.62 13.07
C ASP A 216 5.19 10.28 12.52
N TRP A 217 5.40 10.46 11.22
CA TRP A 217 6.71 10.24 10.58
C TRP A 217 7.64 11.47 10.68
N SER A 218 7.23 12.52 11.38
CA SER A 218 7.99 13.76 11.60
C SER A 218 8.50 14.38 10.29
N VAL A 219 7.67 14.41 9.25
CA VAL A 219 8.04 14.96 7.94
C VAL A 219 8.18 16.47 8.04
N GLN A 220 9.40 16.97 7.83
CA GLN A 220 9.71 18.39 7.87
C GLN A 220 9.25 19.11 6.59
N LYS A 221 9.29 20.45 6.58
CA LYS A 221 9.03 21.24 5.38
C LYS A 221 10.10 20.98 4.30
N HIS A 222 9.68 21.04 3.04
CA HIS A 222 10.52 20.86 1.86
C HIS A 222 11.25 19.50 1.79
N PRO A 223 10.59 18.37 2.11
CA PRO A 223 11.20 17.07 1.90
C PRO A 223 11.39 16.82 0.41
N VAL A 224 12.40 16.05 0.06
CA VAL A 224 12.57 15.50 -1.29
C VAL A 224 12.13 14.04 -1.25
N TYR A 225 10.96 13.76 -1.82
CA TYR A 225 10.31 12.47 -1.74
C TYR A 225 10.44 11.69 -3.06
N LEU A 226 11.08 10.52 -3.01
CA LEU A 226 11.19 9.63 -4.17
C LEU A 226 10.08 8.58 -4.16
N TRP A 227 9.29 8.57 -5.22
CA TRP A 227 8.13 7.70 -5.37
C TRP A 227 8.50 6.26 -5.74
N THR A 228 8.96 5.47 -4.80
CA THR A 228 9.14 4.02 -4.92
C THR A 228 7.86 3.24 -4.57
N LEU A 229 7.00 3.81 -3.73
CA LEU A 229 5.66 3.29 -3.47
C LEU A 229 4.73 3.65 -4.63
N PRO A 230 3.93 2.70 -5.18
CA PRO A 230 2.95 3.03 -6.20
C PRO A 230 1.90 4.02 -5.69
N MET A 231 1.70 5.14 -6.40
CA MET A 231 0.68 6.14 -6.06
C MET A 231 -0.74 5.61 -6.10
N PHE A 232 -1.00 4.56 -6.89
CA PHE A 232 -2.32 3.93 -6.95
C PHE A 232 -2.64 3.08 -5.72
N HIS A 233 -1.64 2.65 -4.96
CA HIS A 233 -1.84 1.74 -3.82
C HIS A 233 -2.20 2.53 -2.57
N SER A 234 -3.47 2.41 -2.14
CA SER A 234 -4.10 3.21 -1.09
C SER A 234 -3.58 4.65 -1.11
N ASN A 235 -3.73 5.23 -2.28
CA ASN A 235 -3.34 6.58 -2.69
C ASN A 235 -1.96 7.02 -2.17
N GLY A 236 -0.98 6.13 -2.40
CA GLY A 236 0.41 6.37 -2.04
C GLY A 236 0.61 6.66 -0.55
N TRP A 237 -0.16 5.94 0.31
CA TRP A 237 -0.24 6.11 1.76
C TRP A 237 -0.39 7.58 2.19
N SER A 238 -1.24 8.31 1.46
CA SER A 238 -1.60 9.71 1.69
C SER A 238 -0.52 10.74 1.34
N PHE A 239 0.71 10.34 1.01
CA PHE A 239 1.78 11.28 0.62
C PHE A 239 1.50 11.96 -0.72
N SER A 240 0.57 11.44 -1.55
CA SER A 240 0.08 12.15 -2.74
C SER A 240 -0.46 13.55 -2.40
N TRP A 241 -1.10 13.71 -1.24
CA TRP A 241 -1.57 15.02 -0.74
C TRP A 241 -0.62 15.62 0.29
N GLY A 242 0.07 14.76 1.05
CA GLY A 242 0.99 15.19 2.12
C GLY A 242 2.12 16.08 1.62
N MET A 243 2.68 15.78 0.43
CA MET A 243 3.76 16.58 -0.11
C MET A 243 3.32 18.03 -0.42
N ALA A 244 2.08 18.25 -0.83
CA ALA A 244 1.53 19.60 -0.98
C ALA A 244 1.41 20.33 0.37
N ALA A 245 1.02 19.65 1.43
CA ALA A 245 0.87 20.24 2.76
C ALA A 245 2.19 20.84 3.29
N VAL A 246 3.33 20.22 2.98
CA VAL A 246 4.66 20.59 3.49
C VAL A 246 5.59 21.23 2.44
N GLY A 247 5.12 21.43 1.19
CA GLY A 247 5.91 21.98 0.10
C GLY A 247 7.05 21.08 -0.37
N GLY A 248 6.83 19.76 -0.34
CA GLY A 248 7.82 18.76 -0.71
C GLY A 248 8.05 18.69 -2.22
N THR A 249 9.20 18.15 -2.64
CA THR A 249 9.49 17.84 -4.04
C THR A 249 9.21 16.39 -4.31
N ASN A 250 8.34 16.09 -5.28
CA ASN A 250 8.00 14.74 -5.70
C ASN A 250 8.90 14.30 -6.85
N ILE A 251 9.77 13.33 -6.63
CA ILE A 251 10.55 12.71 -7.71
C ILE A 251 9.79 11.48 -8.18
N CYS A 252 9.25 11.59 -9.40
CA CYS A 252 8.49 10.52 -10.03
C CYS A 252 9.40 9.58 -10.82
N MET A 253 9.08 8.28 -10.77
CA MET A 253 9.76 7.26 -11.58
C MET A 253 8.75 6.27 -12.13
N ARG A 254 8.78 6.04 -13.45
CA ARG A 254 7.82 5.19 -14.15
C ARG A 254 7.94 3.72 -13.79
N LYS A 255 9.13 3.24 -13.55
CA LYS A 255 9.44 1.84 -13.23
C LYS A 255 10.48 1.81 -12.11
N PHE A 256 10.25 0.96 -11.12
CA PHE A 256 11.23 0.72 -10.07
C PHE A 256 12.47 0.03 -10.65
N ASP A 257 13.62 0.62 -10.41
CA ASP A 257 14.94 0.07 -10.72
C ASP A 257 15.92 0.51 -9.64
N VAL A 258 16.68 -0.44 -9.06
CA VAL A 258 17.56 -0.17 -7.92
C VAL A 258 18.68 0.81 -8.29
N SER A 259 19.27 0.66 -9.49
CA SER A 259 20.35 1.55 -9.94
C SER A 259 19.85 2.98 -10.13
N LEU A 260 18.65 3.11 -10.74
CA LEU A 260 17.98 4.41 -10.88
C LEU A 260 17.65 5.04 -9.51
N VAL A 261 17.15 4.26 -8.56
CA VAL A 261 16.89 4.74 -7.18
C VAL A 261 18.16 5.28 -6.56
N CYS A 262 19.27 4.54 -6.61
CA CYS A 262 20.55 4.99 -6.06
C CYS A 262 21.06 6.29 -6.73
N ASP A 263 20.92 6.41 -8.05
CA ASP A 263 21.28 7.62 -8.79
C ASP A 263 20.41 8.82 -8.38
N LEU A 264 19.09 8.66 -8.34
CA LEU A 264 18.15 9.71 -7.95
C LEU A 264 18.35 10.17 -6.51
N VAL A 265 18.60 9.23 -5.58
CA VAL A 265 18.91 9.55 -4.17
C VAL A 265 20.12 10.45 -4.08
N GLY A 266 21.21 10.13 -4.80
CA GLY A 266 22.42 10.95 -4.80
C GLY A 266 22.26 12.29 -5.53
N ARG A 267 21.57 12.28 -6.68
CA ARG A 267 21.43 13.47 -7.55
C ARG A 267 20.55 14.54 -6.92
N TYR A 268 19.46 14.15 -6.30
CA TYR A 268 18.45 15.09 -5.78
C TYR A 268 18.47 15.22 -4.26
N ASN A 269 19.41 14.59 -3.56
CA ASN A 269 19.47 14.57 -2.10
C ASN A 269 18.14 14.13 -1.49
N VAL A 270 17.61 13.00 -1.95
CA VAL A 270 16.34 12.43 -1.46
C VAL A 270 16.38 12.29 0.04
N THR A 271 15.32 12.72 0.70
CA THR A 271 15.19 12.68 2.16
C THR A 271 14.21 11.62 2.63
N HIS A 272 13.19 11.28 1.82
CA HIS A 272 12.11 10.39 2.20
C HIS A 272 11.74 9.44 1.06
N MET A 273 11.41 8.21 1.42
CA MET A 273 10.92 7.16 0.53
C MET A 273 9.94 6.27 1.30
N CYS A 274 9.01 5.65 0.60
CA CYS A 274 8.14 4.60 1.16
C CYS A 274 8.18 3.35 0.28
N GLY A 275 7.93 2.19 0.88
CA GLY A 275 7.82 0.96 0.12
C GLY A 275 7.55 -0.27 0.98
N ALA A 276 7.14 -1.36 0.33
CA ALA A 276 7.02 -2.65 0.98
C ALA A 276 8.41 -3.21 1.36
N PRO A 277 8.52 -4.17 2.29
CA PRO A 277 9.79 -4.78 2.72
C PRO A 277 10.63 -5.36 1.57
N VAL A 278 9.99 -5.79 0.48
CA VAL A 278 10.71 -6.25 -0.72
C VAL A 278 11.59 -5.15 -1.32
N VAL A 279 11.19 -3.88 -1.25
CA VAL A 279 12.00 -2.74 -1.74
C VAL A 279 13.25 -2.60 -0.89
N LEU A 280 13.13 -2.70 0.44
CA LEU A 280 14.27 -2.71 1.36
C LEU A 280 15.24 -3.86 1.05
N ASN A 281 14.68 -5.06 0.82
CA ASN A 281 15.48 -6.23 0.49
C ASN A 281 16.23 -6.04 -0.85
N MET A 282 15.55 -5.53 -1.89
CA MET A 282 16.17 -5.26 -3.20
C MET A 282 17.29 -4.21 -3.08
N LEU A 283 17.07 -3.14 -2.34
CA LEU A 283 18.07 -2.08 -2.11
C LEU A 283 19.28 -2.61 -1.33
N SER A 284 19.04 -3.36 -0.23
CA SER A 284 20.12 -3.84 0.65
C SER A 284 20.88 -5.05 0.12
N SER A 285 20.29 -5.81 -0.82
CA SER A 285 20.94 -6.98 -1.45
C SER A 285 21.56 -6.68 -2.82
N SER A 286 21.42 -5.44 -3.31
CA SER A 286 21.98 -5.05 -4.61
C SER A 286 23.51 -5.04 -4.58
N PRO A 287 24.19 -5.59 -5.60
CA PRO A 287 25.65 -5.43 -5.74
C PRO A 287 26.07 -3.97 -5.90
N ASN A 288 25.15 -3.09 -6.30
CA ASN A 288 25.35 -1.65 -6.43
C ASN A 288 25.01 -0.88 -5.15
N ALA A 289 24.63 -1.57 -4.06
CA ALA A 289 24.33 -0.94 -2.78
C ALA A 289 25.56 -0.20 -2.25
N LYS A 290 25.40 1.07 -1.95
CA LYS A 290 26.46 1.93 -1.42
C LYS A 290 25.97 2.63 -0.17
N LEU A 291 26.89 2.93 0.75
CA LEU A 291 26.61 3.77 1.90
C LEU A 291 26.08 5.13 1.41
N LEU A 292 24.95 5.54 1.93
CA LEU A 292 24.32 6.82 1.60
C LEU A 292 25.16 7.98 2.19
N LYS A 293 25.29 9.05 1.43
CA LYS A 293 25.99 10.25 1.88
C LYS A 293 25.22 10.97 3.01
N ASN A 294 23.91 11.01 2.87
CA ASN A 294 22.98 11.59 3.86
C ASN A 294 21.93 10.53 4.23
N PRO A 295 21.47 10.50 5.49
CA PRO A 295 20.40 9.58 5.90
C PRO A 295 19.13 9.80 5.08
N VAL A 296 18.50 8.70 4.65
CA VAL A 296 17.21 8.71 3.97
C VAL A 296 16.17 8.04 4.87
N GLN A 297 15.10 8.76 5.19
CA GLN A 297 13.97 8.22 5.92
C GLN A 297 13.21 7.24 5.03
N PHE A 298 12.99 6.02 5.49
CA PHE A 298 12.26 5.00 4.75
C PHE A 298 11.12 4.44 5.59
N LEU A 299 9.88 4.75 5.21
CA LEU A 299 8.69 4.15 5.83
C LEU A 299 8.33 2.86 5.10
N THR A 300 8.34 1.74 5.81
CA THR A 300 7.95 0.44 5.28
C THR A 300 6.65 -0.05 5.91
N GLY A 301 5.84 -0.77 5.13
CA GLY A 301 4.57 -1.31 5.57
C GLY A 301 3.99 -2.28 4.55
N GLY A 302 2.78 -2.79 4.84
CA GLY A 302 2.06 -3.73 3.98
C GLY A 302 2.43 -5.21 4.20
N ALA A 303 3.56 -5.48 4.85
CA ALA A 303 3.96 -6.78 5.38
C ALA A 303 4.99 -6.57 6.50
N PRO A 304 5.16 -7.51 7.45
CA PRO A 304 6.23 -7.43 8.44
C PRO A 304 7.61 -7.52 7.78
N PRO A 305 8.52 -6.55 8.02
CA PRO A 305 9.89 -6.64 7.52
C PRO A 305 10.71 -7.62 8.37
N PRO A 306 11.47 -8.56 7.76
CA PRO A 306 12.40 -9.38 8.52
C PRO A 306 13.47 -8.52 9.20
N ALA A 307 13.79 -8.79 10.47
CA ALA A 307 14.80 -8.03 11.23
C ALA A 307 16.17 -7.99 10.51
N ALA A 308 16.56 -9.07 9.84
CA ALA A 308 17.80 -9.14 9.06
C ALA A 308 17.79 -8.16 7.87
N VAL A 309 16.65 -7.92 7.23
CA VAL A 309 16.51 -6.94 6.14
C VAL A 309 16.61 -5.53 6.69
N LEU A 310 15.94 -5.25 7.83
CA LEU A 310 16.05 -3.96 8.51
C LEU A 310 17.50 -3.63 8.85
N LEU A 311 18.21 -4.57 9.48
CA LEU A 311 19.61 -4.40 9.86
C LEU A 311 20.50 -4.08 8.66
N ARG A 312 20.39 -4.84 7.55
CA ARG A 312 21.16 -4.57 6.33
C ARG A 312 20.84 -3.22 5.71
N THR A 313 19.57 -2.85 5.69
CA THR A 313 19.14 -1.57 5.09
C THR A 313 19.65 -0.39 5.90
N GLU A 314 19.60 -0.47 7.23
CA GLU A 314 20.11 0.59 8.11
C GLU A 314 21.63 0.72 8.03
N SER A 315 22.38 -0.37 7.81
CA SER A 315 23.82 -0.30 7.60
C SER A 315 24.24 0.47 6.33
N LEU A 316 23.30 0.69 5.40
CA LEU A 316 23.50 1.52 4.21
C LEU A 316 23.18 3.02 4.45
N GLY A 317 22.70 3.39 5.63
CA GLY A 317 22.37 4.78 5.97
C GLY A 317 20.88 5.14 5.82
N PHE A 318 20.00 4.17 5.56
CA PHE A 318 18.56 4.39 5.68
C PHE A 318 18.14 4.43 7.15
N VAL A 319 17.17 5.29 7.46
CA VAL A 319 16.50 5.31 8.75
C VAL A 319 15.13 4.69 8.55
N VAL A 320 14.99 3.42 8.93
CA VAL A 320 13.76 2.68 8.64
C VAL A 320 12.75 2.87 9.76
N SER A 321 11.53 3.29 9.38
CA SER A 321 10.33 3.27 10.20
C SER A 321 9.40 2.17 9.69
N HIS A 322 8.79 1.41 10.61
CA HIS A 322 7.83 0.37 10.25
C HIS A 322 6.44 0.78 10.72
N GLY A 323 5.47 0.60 9.84
CA GLY A 323 4.08 0.89 10.12
C GLY A 323 3.13 -0.20 9.61
N TYR A 324 1.97 -0.28 10.24
CA TYR A 324 0.86 -1.12 9.85
C TYR A 324 -0.33 -0.27 9.43
N GLY A 325 -0.98 -0.71 8.39
CA GLY A 325 -2.19 -0.11 7.88
C GLY A 325 -2.84 -1.00 6.83
N LEU A 326 -4.05 -0.62 6.46
CA LEU A 326 -4.85 -1.33 5.47
C LEU A 326 -5.61 -0.32 4.62
N THR A 327 -6.06 -0.76 3.46
CA THR A 327 -6.81 0.12 2.54
C THR A 327 -8.05 0.69 3.23
N GLU A 328 -8.70 -0.10 4.08
CA GLU A 328 -9.90 0.24 4.84
C GLU A 328 -9.67 1.35 5.90
N ALA A 329 -8.40 1.67 6.20
CA ALA A 329 -8.03 2.76 7.10
C ALA A 329 -7.20 3.87 6.40
N ALA A 330 -7.25 3.93 5.06
CA ALA A 330 -6.63 4.94 4.19
C ALA A 330 -5.09 5.03 4.24
N GLY A 331 -4.39 4.25 5.04
CA GLY A 331 -2.94 4.35 5.15
C GLY A 331 -2.36 3.66 6.39
N VAL A 332 -1.24 4.18 6.87
CA VAL A 332 -0.55 3.69 8.08
C VAL A 332 -1.23 4.25 9.33
N VAL A 333 -1.71 3.37 10.19
CA VAL A 333 -2.51 3.71 11.40
C VAL A 333 -1.87 3.22 12.70
N VAL A 334 -0.82 2.42 12.59
CA VAL A 334 0.03 1.98 13.70
C VAL A 334 1.47 2.13 13.24
N SER A 335 2.32 2.75 14.04
CA SER A 335 3.74 2.92 13.74
C SER A 335 4.60 2.46 14.90
N CYS A 336 5.79 1.95 14.59
CA CYS A 336 6.78 1.59 15.60
C CYS A 336 7.46 2.85 16.14
N ALA A 337 6.71 3.63 16.94
CA ALA A 337 7.22 4.82 17.61
C ALA A 337 8.47 4.48 18.43
N TRP A 338 9.59 5.16 18.13
CA TRP A 338 10.89 4.82 18.70
C TRP A 338 11.07 5.40 20.10
N LYS A 339 11.45 4.56 21.06
CA LYS A 339 11.78 5.00 22.42
C LYS A 339 13.27 5.37 22.51
N PRO A 340 13.65 6.54 23.05
CA PRO A 340 15.06 6.99 23.11
C PRO A 340 16.02 5.99 23.75
N ASN A 341 15.61 5.28 24.80
CA ASN A 341 16.42 4.28 25.48
C ASN A 341 16.68 3.01 24.63
N TRP A 342 15.98 2.81 23.53
CA TRP A 342 16.29 1.71 22.61
C TRP A 342 17.57 1.95 21.78
N ASN A 343 18.09 3.18 21.77
CA ASN A 343 19.36 3.48 21.11
C ASN A 343 20.56 2.78 21.76
N ASP A 344 20.44 2.44 23.05
CA ASP A 344 21.48 1.76 23.82
C ASP A 344 21.53 0.24 23.58
N LEU A 345 20.53 -0.30 22.89
CA LEU A 345 20.45 -1.72 22.54
C LEU A 345 21.36 -2.09 21.38
N THR A 346 21.69 -3.37 21.26
CA THR A 346 22.43 -3.89 20.11
C THR A 346 21.65 -3.69 18.80
N ALA A 347 22.35 -3.69 17.68
CA ALA A 347 21.73 -3.51 16.36
C ALA A 347 20.66 -4.58 16.08
N LEU A 348 20.87 -5.83 16.52
CA LEU A 348 19.93 -6.92 16.35
C LEU A 348 18.67 -6.72 17.22
N GLU A 349 18.81 -6.33 18.48
CA GLU A 349 17.69 -6.02 19.36
C GLU A 349 16.84 -4.86 18.81
N ARG A 350 17.51 -3.79 18.33
CA ARG A 350 16.82 -2.67 17.66
C ARG A 350 16.04 -3.13 16.44
N ALA A 351 16.62 -3.96 15.59
CA ALA A 351 15.94 -4.49 14.40
C ALA A 351 14.73 -5.36 14.77
N THR A 352 14.85 -6.17 15.83
CA THR A 352 13.74 -6.99 16.35
C THR A 352 12.58 -6.13 16.88
N LEU A 353 12.89 -5.05 17.62
CA LEU A 353 11.87 -4.10 18.09
C LEU A 353 11.20 -3.36 16.93
N LYS A 354 11.96 -2.93 15.91
CA LYS A 354 11.43 -2.28 14.71
C LYS A 354 10.54 -3.18 13.86
N ALA A 355 10.72 -4.49 13.93
CA ALA A 355 9.87 -5.44 13.23
C ALA A 355 8.43 -5.48 13.80
N ARG A 356 8.21 -5.02 15.04
CA ARG A 356 6.86 -4.82 15.58
C ARG A 356 6.17 -3.67 14.84
N GLN A 357 4.83 -3.71 14.78
CA GLN A 357 4.06 -2.63 14.17
C GLN A 357 4.01 -1.39 15.07
N GLY A 358 3.94 -1.56 16.38
CA GLY A 358 4.09 -0.47 17.33
C GLY A 358 2.79 -0.01 17.99
N VAL A 359 2.55 1.29 18.04
CA VAL A 359 1.39 1.88 18.71
C VAL A 359 0.54 2.66 17.69
N ARG A 360 -0.72 2.94 18.05
CA ARG A 360 -1.59 3.77 17.22
C ARG A 360 -0.95 5.10 16.88
N THR A 361 -1.13 5.56 15.65
CA THR A 361 -0.76 6.91 15.23
C THR A 361 -1.67 7.96 15.86
N ILE A 362 -1.32 9.24 15.73
CA ILE A 362 -2.02 10.34 16.40
C ILE A 362 -3.48 10.48 15.92
N GLY A 363 -3.74 10.23 14.62
CA GLY A 363 -5.05 10.35 14.00
C GLY A 363 -6.00 9.18 14.28
N ILE A 364 -5.50 8.08 14.87
CA ILE A 364 -6.30 6.93 15.29
C ILE A 364 -6.74 7.07 16.74
N THR A 365 -8.04 6.90 16.98
CA THR A 365 -8.62 7.01 18.31
C THR A 365 -8.24 5.85 19.19
N GLU A 366 -8.44 4.62 18.70
CA GLU A 366 -8.15 3.38 19.44
C GLU A 366 -7.64 2.28 18.50
N VAL A 367 -6.73 1.48 19.03
CA VAL A 367 -6.28 0.18 18.48
C VAL A 367 -6.27 -0.82 19.62
N ASP A 368 -6.84 -1.99 19.41
CA ASP A 368 -6.78 -3.06 20.39
C ASP A 368 -6.75 -4.43 19.71
N VAL A 369 -6.58 -5.48 20.50
CA VAL A 369 -6.66 -6.87 20.08
C VAL A 369 -7.74 -7.53 20.90
N VAL A 370 -8.69 -8.19 20.23
CA VAL A 370 -9.85 -8.79 20.88
C VAL A 370 -9.92 -10.29 20.56
N ASP A 371 -10.44 -11.05 21.51
CA ASP A 371 -10.79 -12.45 21.27
C ASP A 371 -11.90 -12.55 20.23
N THR A 372 -11.73 -13.42 19.24
CA THR A 372 -12.64 -13.51 18.08
C THR A 372 -14.03 -14.04 18.42
N HIS A 373 -14.20 -14.73 19.58
CA HIS A 373 -15.46 -15.31 20.01
C HIS A 373 -16.22 -14.41 20.98
N SER A 374 -15.50 -13.92 22.02
CA SER A 374 -16.12 -13.07 23.05
C SER A 374 -16.16 -11.58 22.69
N GLY A 375 -15.26 -11.11 21.82
CA GLY A 375 -15.06 -9.68 21.55
C GLY A 375 -14.35 -8.94 22.69
N GLU A 376 -13.94 -9.64 23.74
CA GLU A 376 -13.23 -9.03 24.87
C GLU A 376 -11.75 -8.79 24.53
N ARG A 377 -11.16 -7.77 25.15
CA ARG A 377 -9.74 -7.45 24.98
C ARG A 377 -8.86 -8.60 25.51
N VAL A 378 -7.86 -8.99 24.72
CA VAL A 378 -6.89 -10.01 25.14
C VAL A 378 -5.90 -9.48 26.18
N LYS A 379 -5.20 -10.39 26.86
CA LYS A 379 -4.11 -10.02 27.77
C LYS A 379 -2.96 -9.35 27.00
N ARG A 380 -2.37 -8.32 27.61
CA ARG A 380 -1.20 -7.61 27.04
C ARG A 380 0.10 -8.27 27.53
N ASP A 381 0.29 -9.52 27.16
CA ASP A 381 1.44 -10.36 27.55
C ASP A 381 2.40 -10.65 26.39
N GLY A 382 2.06 -10.18 25.18
CA GLY A 382 2.83 -10.48 23.97
C GLY A 382 2.65 -11.90 23.44
N LEU A 383 1.72 -12.67 24.02
CA LEU A 383 1.49 -14.08 23.72
C LEU A 383 0.05 -14.39 23.34
N THR A 384 -0.92 -13.77 24.04
CA THR A 384 -2.34 -14.03 23.80
C THR A 384 -2.78 -13.44 22.46
N LEU A 385 -3.11 -14.31 21.51
CA LEU A 385 -3.55 -13.96 20.16
C LEU A 385 -5.00 -13.48 20.16
N GLY A 386 -5.30 -12.54 19.27
CA GLY A 386 -6.66 -12.10 18.97
C GLY A 386 -6.71 -11.33 17.66
N GLU A 387 -7.90 -10.89 17.27
CA GLU A 387 -8.10 -10.06 16.07
C GLU A 387 -7.81 -8.59 16.37
N VAL A 388 -7.06 -7.94 15.50
CA VAL A 388 -6.77 -6.51 15.60
C VAL A 388 -8.02 -5.72 15.21
N VAL A 389 -8.40 -4.75 16.05
CA VAL A 389 -9.53 -3.85 15.83
C VAL A 389 -9.10 -2.39 15.90
N LEU A 390 -9.69 -1.57 15.04
CA LEU A 390 -9.34 -0.17 14.86
C LEU A 390 -10.57 0.74 15.02
N LYS A 391 -10.33 1.96 15.54
CA LYS A 391 -11.34 3.01 15.60
C LYS A 391 -10.70 4.37 15.38
N GLY A 392 -11.18 5.13 14.39
CA GLY A 392 -10.61 6.45 14.09
C GLY A 392 -11.25 7.13 12.89
N GLY A 393 -10.94 8.41 12.73
CA GLY A 393 -11.54 9.26 11.70
C GLY A 393 -11.07 8.98 10.26
N CYS A 394 -10.07 8.10 10.08
CA CYS A 394 -9.57 7.68 8.78
C CYS A 394 -10.14 6.34 8.30
N VAL A 395 -11.00 5.69 9.10
CA VAL A 395 -11.69 4.46 8.69
C VAL A 395 -12.63 4.76 7.51
N MET A 396 -12.72 3.82 6.57
CA MET A 396 -13.52 3.92 5.35
C MET A 396 -15.01 4.20 5.63
N LEU A 397 -15.70 4.73 4.63
CA LEU A 397 -17.17 4.79 4.64
C LEU A 397 -17.80 3.41 4.51
N GLY A 398 -17.16 2.52 3.78
CA GLY A 398 -17.59 1.15 3.55
C GLY A 398 -17.10 0.61 2.22
N TYR A 399 -17.56 -0.59 1.88
CA TYR A 399 -17.32 -1.19 0.57
C TYR A 399 -18.43 -0.78 -0.42
N LEU A 400 -17.98 -0.34 -1.59
CA LEU A 400 -18.91 0.08 -2.66
C LEU A 400 -19.88 -1.06 -3.03
N LYS A 401 -21.18 -0.79 -2.95
CA LYS A 401 -22.27 -1.74 -3.28
C LYS A 401 -22.23 -3.05 -2.47
N ASP A 402 -21.57 -3.07 -1.32
CA ASP A 402 -21.46 -4.26 -0.47
C ASP A 402 -21.71 -3.89 1.01
N PRO A 403 -22.95 -3.56 1.37
CA PRO A 403 -23.32 -3.21 2.74
C PRO A 403 -23.20 -4.39 3.70
N GLU A 404 -23.35 -5.62 3.21
CA GLU A 404 -23.23 -6.82 4.03
C GLU A 404 -21.80 -7.01 4.53
N THR A 405 -20.82 -7.04 3.62
CA THR A 405 -19.42 -7.13 4.03
C THR A 405 -18.99 -5.92 4.86
N THR A 406 -19.52 -4.72 4.55
CA THR A 406 -19.27 -3.52 5.35
C THR A 406 -19.71 -3.72 6.80
N SER A 407 -20.92 -4.22 7.04
CA SER A 407 -21.45 -4.45 8.38
C SER A 407 -20.77 -5.59 9.13
N GLN A 408 -20.18 -6.55 8.42
CA GLN A 408 -19.38 -7.63 9.01
C GLN A 408 -18.04 -7.12 9.56
N CYS A 409 -17.41 -6.13 8.91
CA CYS A 409 -16.13 -5.58 9.36
C CYS A 409 -16.27 -4.30 10.20
N ILE A 410 -17.22 -3.41 9.91
CA ILE A 410 -17.55 -2.26 10.76
C ILE A 410 -18.76 -2.65 11.59
N ARG A 411 -18.51 -3.15 12.81
CA ARG A 411 -19.58 -3.70 13.65
C ARG A 411 -20.30 -2.63 14.46
N SER A 412 -21.45 -3.00 15.03
CA SER A 412 -22.30 -2.11 15.82
C SER A 412 -21.66 -1.59 17.10
N ASP A 413 -20.59 -2.23 17.57
CA ASP A 413 -19.73 -1.78 18.68
C ASP A 413 -18.82 -0.60 18.30
N GLY A 414 -18.84 -0.19 17.01
CA GLY A 414 -18.09 0.94 16.47
C GLY A 414 -16.63 0.63 16.14
N TRP A 415 -16.25 -0.65 16.04
CA TRP A 415 -14.92 -1.07 15.65
C TRP A 415 -14.86 -1.58 14.21
N LEU A 416 -13.74 -1.28 13.55
CA LEU A 416 -13.33 -1.96 12.32
C LEU A 416 -12.54 -3.21 12.70
N TYR A 417 -13.03 -4.38 12.35
CA TYR A 417 -12.39 -5.68 12.45
C TYR A 417 -11.54 -5.93 11.22
N THR A 418 -10.24 -6.07 11.41
CA THR A 418 -9.27 -6.03 10.29
C THR A 418 -9.06 -7.37 9.61
N GLY A 419 -9.40 -8.47 10.27
CA GLY A 419 -9.05 -9.83 9.84
C GLY A 419 -7.55 -10.14 10.00
N ASP A 420 -6.79 -9.29 10.71
CA ASP A 420 -5.40 -9.52 11.06
C ASP A 420 -5.31 -10.02 12.51
N VAL A 421 -4.46 -11.01 12.76
CA VAL A 421 -4.19 -11.57 14.08
C VAL A 421 -2.93 -10.96 14.66
N GLY A 422 -3.00 -10.54 15.92
CA GLY A 422 -1.88 -9.92 16.61
C GLY A 422 -1.87 -10.18 18.10
N VAL A 423 -0.85 -9.65 18.74
CA VAL A 423 -0.67 -9.60 20.19
C VAL A 423 -0.34 -8.17 20.61
N ILE A 424 -0.66 -7.81 21.85
CA ILE A 424 -0.16 -6.57 22.46
C ILE A 424 0.85 -6.96 23.53
N HIS A 425 2.05 -6.41 23.42
CA HIS A 425 3.11 -6.58 24.42
C HIS A 425 2.80 -5.78 25.69
N SER A 426 3.44 -6.13 26.81
CA SER A 426 3.28 -5.44 28.10
C SER A 426 3.63 -3.95 28.05
N ASP A 427 4.45 -3.53 27.09
CA ASP A 427 4.82 -2.13 26.84
C ASP A 427 3.83 -1.39 25.93
N GLY A 428 2.72 -2.03 25.54
CA GLY A 428 1.64 -1.48 24.73
C GLY A 428 1.83 -1.57 23.22
N TYR A 429 2.94 -2.16 22.74
CA TYR A 429 3.23 -2.30 21.30
C TYR A 429 2.47 -3.48 20.71
N LEU A 430 1.78 -3.21 19.61
CA LEU A 430 1.14 -4.22 18.77
C LEU A 430 2.19 -4.96 17.93
N GLU A 431 2.04 -6.25 17.81
CA GLU A 431 2.75 -7.09 16.85
C GLU A 431 1.76 -7.93 16.06
N ILE A 432 1.73 -7.75 14.74
CA ILE A 432 0.92 -8.56 13.84
C ILE A 432 1.60 -9.91 13.64
N LYS A 433 0.86 -10.95 13.90
CA LYS A 433 1.36 -12.34 13.80
C LYS A 433 0.98 -12.98 12.46
N ASP A 434 -0.25 -12.76 11.98
CA ASP A 434 -0.71 -13.33 10.71
C ASP A 434 -2.04 -12.70 10.25
N ARG A 435 -2.56 -13.19 9.14
CA ARG A 435 -3.97 -13.04 8.77
C ARG A 435 -4.80 -14.13 9.44
N LEU A 436 -6.01 -13.82 9.91
CA LEU A 436 -6.91 -14.78 10.56
C LEU A 436 -7.10 -16.07 9.73
N LYS A 437 -7.13 -15.94 8.40
CA LYS A 437 -7.27 -17.06 7.45
C LYS A 437 -5.95 -17.73 7.05
N ASP A 438 -4.81 -17.21 7.48
CA ASP A 438 -3.48 -17.70 7.13
C ASP A 438 -2.80 -18.41 8.33
N VAL A 439 -3.36 -18.30 9.54
CA VAL A 439 -2.92 -19.06 10.72
C VAL A 439 -3.04 -20.55 10.43
N ILE A 440 -1.95 -21.29 10.61
CA ILE A 440 -1.89 -22.74 10.41
C ILE A 440 -2.30 -23.43 11.70
N ILE A 441 -3.25 -24.35 11.63
CA ILE A 441 -3.68 -25.13 12.80
C ILE A 441 -3.04 -26.51 12.74
N SER A 442 -1.91 -26.67 13.42
CA SER A 442 -1.14 -27.92 13.42
C SER A 442 -1.34 -28.67 14.73
N GLY A 443 -2.05 -29.78 14.69
CA GLY A 443 -2.32 -30.60 15.87
C GLY A 443 -3.06 -29.89 17.00
N GLY A 444 -3.88 -28.88 16.65
CA GLY A 444 -4.59 -28.04 17.61
C GLY A 444 -3.80 -26.81 18.10
N GLU A 445 -2.54 -26.67 17.71
CA GLU A 445 -1.71 -25.51 18.01
C GLU A 445 -1.75 -24.49 16.85
N ASN A 446 -1.84 -23.20 17.20
CA ASN A 446 -1.78 -22.11 16.24
C ASN A 446 -0.33 -21.82 15.86
N VAL A 447 0.02 -21.99 14.59
CA VAL A 447 1.33 -21.64 14.03
C VAL A 447 1.22 -20.38 13.20
N CYS A 448 1.93 -19.34 13.63
CA CYS A 448 2.02 -18.09 12.87
C CYS A 448 3.02 -18.22 11.72
N CYS A 449 2.55 -18.06 10.50
CA CYS A 449 3.41 -18.12 9.32
C CYS A 449 4.58 -17.11 9.40
N VAL A 450 4.31 -15.89 9.87
CA VAL A 450 5.31 -14.81 9.96
C VAL A 450 6.46 -15.19 10.91
N GLU A 451 6.19 -15.91 11.98
CA GLU A 451 7.21 -16.35 12.93
C GLU A 451 8.14 -17.38 12.29
N VAL A 452 7.57 -18.34 11.57
CA VAL A 452 8.35 -19.35 10.82
C VAL A 452 9.14 -18.68 9.68
N GLU A 453 8.52 -17.77 8.94
CA GLU A 453 9.17 -16.99 7.87
C GLU A 453 10.38 -16.22 8.42
N SER A 454 10.26 -15.60 9.59
CA SER A 454 11.33 -14.83 10.21
C SER A 454 12.57 -15.70 10.48
N VAL A 455 12.38 -16.94 10.93
CA VAL A 455 13.49 -17.88 11.14
C VAL A 455 14.07 -18.34 9.81
N VAL A 456 13.24 -18.67 8.82
CA VAL A 456 13.70 -19.05 7.48
C VAL A 456 14.56 -17.95 6.84
N TYR A 457 14.18 -16.68 6.99
CA TYR A 457 14.97 -15.52 6.52
C TYR A 457 16.33 -15.34 7.22
N MET A 458 16.54 -15.93 8.39
CA MET A 458 17.84 -15.92 9.06
C MET A 458 18.87 -16.83 8.38
N ASN A 459 18.45 -17.79 7.56
CA ASN A 459 19.33 -18.63 6.76
C ASN A 459 20.00 -17.79 5.67
N ALA A 460 21.34 -17.79 5.63
CA ALA A 460 22.13 -16.94 4.74
C ALA A 460 21.93 -17.22 3.23
N ALA A 461 21.45 -18.42 2.88
CA ALA A 461 21.15 -18.81 1.49
C ALA A 461 19.79 -18.27 1.03
N VAL A 462 18.85 -17.98 1.95
CA VAL A 462 17.49 -17.57 1.63
C VAL A 462 17.45 -16.09 1.22
N VAL A 463 16.81 -15.80 0.09
CA VAL A 463 16.54 -14.44 -0.41
C VAL A 463 15.11 -14.02 -0.07
N GLU A 464 14.14 -14.92 -0.28
CA GLU A 464 12.74 -14.70 0.03
C GLU A 464 12.12 -15.98 0.63
N ALA A 465 11.17 -15.79 1.52
CA ALA A 465 10.44 -16.88 2.14
C ALA A 465 8.96 -16.53 2.31
N ALA A 466 8.10 -17.53 2.16
CA ALA A 466 6.70 -17.47 2.56
C ALA A 466 6.27 -18.84 3.08
N VAL A 467 5.48 -18.83 4.14
CA VAL A 467 4.97 -20.04 4.78
C VAL A 467 3.45 -20.09 4.65
N VAL A 468 2.93 -21.25 4.29
CA VAL A 468 1.50 -21.52 4.17
C VAL A 468 1.15 -22.88 4.74
N ALA A 469 -0.13 -23.10 5.03
CA ALA A 469 -0.62 -24.41 5.43
C ALA A 469 -0.52 -25.43 4.28
N ARG A 470 -0.02 -26.61 4.58
CA ARG A 470 -0.14 -27.82 3.75
C ARG A 470 -0.99 -28.85 4.50
N PRO A 471 -1.96 -29.51 3.84
CA PRO A 471 -2.74 -30.56 4.46
C PRO A 471 -1.84 -31.71 4.97
N ASP A 472 -2.17 -32.26 6.15
CA ASP A 472 -1.46 -33.35 6.81
C ASP A 472 -2.50 -34.30 7.43
N GLU A 473 -2.38 -35.60 7.18
CA GLU A 473 -3.37 -36.59 7.64
C GLU A 473 -3.42 -36.74 9.18
N PHE A 474 -2.30 -36.47 9.84
CA PHE A 474 -2.20 -36.63 11.30
C PHE A 474 -2.40 -35.30 12.05
N TRP A 475 -1.81 -34.22 11.54
CA TRP A 475 -1.81 -32.92 12.21
C TRP A 475 -2.90 -31.97 11.72
N GLY A 476 -3.69 -32.38 10.70
CA GLY A 476 -4.63 -31.52 9.99
C GLY A 476 -3.92 -30.61 9.00
N GLU A 477 -3.07 -29.73 9.51
CA GLU A 477 -2.22 -28.84 8.72
C GLU A 477 -0.79 -28.85 9.27
N THR A 478 0.18 -28.57 8.38
CA THR A 478 1.58 -28.35 8.76
C THR A 478 2.20 -27.19 7.99
N PRO A 479 3.20 -26.48 8.56
CA PRO A 479 3.89 -25.42 7.85
C PRO A 479 4.62 -25.96 6.60
N CYS A 480 4.40 -25.29 5.47
CA CYS A 480 5.10 -25.50 4.21
C CYS A 480 5.79 -24.18 3.80
N ALA A 481 7.11 -24.19 3.78
CA ALA A 481 7.90 -23.02 3.42
C ALA A 481 8.25 -23.02 1.93
N PHE A 482 7.91 -21.94 1.23
CA PHE A 482 8.36 -21.63 -0.12
C PHE A 482 9.48 -20.61 -0.04
N VAL A 483 10.61 -20.90 -0.68
CA VAL A 483 11.80 -20.05 -0.58
C VAL A 483 12.43 -19.79 -1.96
N SER A 484 13.02 -18.61 -2.15
CA SER A 484 14.01 -18.39 -3.19
C SER A 484 15.39 -18.26 -2.57
N VAL A 485 16.40 -18.79 -3.23
CA VAL A 485 17.78 -18.90 -2.71
C VAL A 485 18.79 -18.17 -3.59
N LYS A 486 19.90 -17.74 -2.99
CA LYS A 486 21.02 -17.11 -3.70
C LYS A 486 21.63 -18.09 -4.71
N GLY A 487 21.87 -17.63 -5.94
CA GLY A 487 22.45 -18.46 -7.00
C GLY A 487 21.44 -19.35 -7.74
N GLY A 488 20.15 -19.24 -7.40
CA GLY A 488 19.08 -20.02 -8.05
C GLY A 488 19.02 -21.48 -7.61
N VAL A 489 18.16 -22.24 -8.28
CA VAL A 489 18.02 -23.69 -8.06
C VAL A 489 19.23 -24.40 -8.62
N ILE A 490 20.14 -24.84 -7.77
CA ILE A 490 21.34 -25.61 -8.17
C ILE A 490 20.98 -27.11 -8.17
N ASN A 491 21.72 -27.91 -8.93
CA ASN A 491 21.69 -29.38 -8.83
C ASN A 491 21.94 -29.81 -7.38
N GLY A 492 20.91 -30.30 -6.68
CA GLY A 492 20.95 -30.58 -5.23
C GLY A 492 19.77 -29.95 -4.49
N ARG A 493 18.63 -29.75 -5.13
CA ARG A 493 17.40 -29.17 -4.57
C ARG A 493 17.01 -29.81 -3.22
N ASP A 494 17.04 -31.13 -3.16
CA ASP A 494 16.69 -31.89 -1.96
C ASP A 494 17.62 -31.62 -0.78
N ASP A 495 18.90 -31.31 -1.03
CA ASP A 495 19.89 -31.01 0.01
C ASP A 495 19.66 -29.59 0.57
N GLN A 496 19.34 -28.61 -0.29
CA GLN A 496 19.00 -27.25 0.14
C GLN A 496 17.71 -27.23 0.99
N GLU A 497 16.69 -28.00 0.58
CA GLU A 497 15.43 -28.12 1.31
C GLU A 497 15.66 -28.73 2.71
N LYS A 498 16.46 -29.80 2.81
CA LYS A 498 16.82 -30.44 4.09
C LYS A 498 17.64 -29.51 4.99
N GLU A 499 18.60 -28.78 4.44
CA GLU A 499 19.41 -27.83 5.20
C GLU A 499 18.55 -26.73 5.85
N ILE A 500 17.57 -26.20 5.10
CA ILE A 500 16.66 -25.17 5.63
C ILE A 500 15.76 -25.77 6.73
N VAL A 501 15.25 -26.98 6.56
CA VAL A 501 14.46 -27.68 7.59
C VAL A 501 15.27 -27.85 8.86
N GLU A 502 16.53 -28.33 8.75
CA GLU A 502 17.41 -28.55 9.89
C GLU A 502 17.74 -27.22 10.59
N PHE A 503 18.01 -26.17 9.81
CA PHE A 503 18.22 -24.82 10.33
C PHE A 503 17.03 -24.33 11.16
N CYS A 504 15.80 -24.59 10.67
CA CYS A 504 14.57 -24.25 11.39
C CYS A 504 14.39 -25.11 12.65
N ARG A 505 14.75 -26.40 12.60
CA ARG A 505 14.63 -27.36 13.71
C ARG A 505 15.46 -26.97 14.92
N GLU A 506 16.60 -26.33 14.71
CA GLU A 506 17.46 -25.82 15.78
C GLU A 506 16.90 -24.56 16.48
N ARG A 507 15.92 -23.86 15.86
CA ARG A 507 15.48 -22.52 16.26
C ARG A 507 14.00 -22.38 16.55
N LEU A 508 13.19 -23.35 16.14
CA LEU A 508 11.74 -23.34 16.30
C LEU A 508 11.28 -24.53 17.16
N PRO A 509 10.18 -24.39 17.91
CA PRO A 509 9.48 -25.51 18.49
C PRO A 509 9.12 -26.54 17.42
N HIS A 510 9.16 -27.82 17.73
CA HIS A 510 9.00 -28.91 16.77
C HIS A 510 7.73 -28.81 15.90
N TYR A 511 6.61 -28.37 16.47
CA TYR A 511 5.34 -28.22 15.74
C TYR A 511 5.31 -27.05 14.75
N MET A 512 6.24 -26.09 14.89
CA MET A 512 6.39 -24.93 14.00
C MET A 512 7.40 -25.17 12.86
N VAL A 513 8.21 -26.22 12.95
CA VAL A 513 9.21 -26.53 11.92
C VAL A 513 8.52 -26.89 10.60
N PRO A 514 8.85 -26.23 9.48
CA PRO A 514 8.31 -26.62 8.20
C PRO A 514 8.60 -28.08 7.89
N LYS A 515 7.56 -28.88 7.69
CA LYS A 515 7.70 -30.26 7.25
C LYS A 515 8.01 -30.39 5.75
N THR A 516 7.75 -29.31 5.03
CA THR A 516 8.03 -29.21 3.61
C THR A 516 8.69 -27.86 3.34
N VAL A 517 9.81 -27.89 2.61
CA VAL A 517 10.43 -26.71 2.01
C VAL A 517 10.37 -26.89 0.49
N VAL A 518 10.00 -25.86 -0.24
CA VAL A 518 9.94 -25.85 -1.70
C VAL A 518 10.81 -24.72 -2.21
N VAL A 519 11.90 -25.03 -2.89
CA VAL A 519 12.77 -24.02 -3.51
C VAL A 519 12.20 -23.63 -4.87
N MET A 520 11.99 -22.32 -5.07
CA MET A 520 11.50 -21.71 -6.32
C MET A 520 12.52 -20.69 -6.84
N GLU A 521 12.53 -20.44 -8.14
CA GLU A 521 13.35 -19.37 -8.73
C GLU A 521 12.89 -17.99 -8.24
N GLU A 522 11.59 -17.76 -8.23
CA GLU A 522 10.94 -16.55 -7.73
C GLU A 522 9.60 -16.90 -7.10
N LEU A 523 9.29 -16.26 -5.97
CA LEU A 523 7.98 -16.39 -5.33
C LEU A 523 6.93 -15.51 -6.05
N PRO A 524 5.67 -15.97 -6.19
CA PRO A 524 4.62 -15.19 -6.82
C PRO A 524 4.32 -13.94 -6.00
N LYS A 525 4.34 -12.77 -6.64
CA LYS A 525 4.13 -11.47 -6.00
C LYS A 525 2.98 -10.72 -6.64
N ASN A 526 2.32 -9.90 -5.84
CA ASN A 526 1.38 -8.92 -6.34
C ASN A 526 2.11 -7.64 -6.83
N SER A 527 1.32 -6.65 -7.27
CA SER A 527 1.81 -5.37 -7.79
C SER A 527 2.60 -4.52 -6.79
N THR A 528 2.43 -4.75 -5.50
CA THR A 528 3.16 -4.04 -4.45
C THR A 528 4.43 -4.79 -4.03
N GLY A 529 4.72 -5.94 -4.67
CA GLY A 529 5.82 -6.81 -4.29
C GLY A 529 5.49 -7.74 -3.12
N LYS A 530 4.24 -7.76 -2.65
CA LYS A 530 3.79 -8.66 -1.59
C LYS A 530 3.59 -10.06 -2.17
N ILE A 531 4.15 -11.07 -1.47
CA ILE A 531 4.02 -12.48 -1.86
C ILE A 531 2.54 -12.89 -1.83
N GLN A 532 2.10 -13.57 -2.88
CA GLN A 532 0.73 -14.05 -3.04
C GLN A 532 0.55 -15.42 -2.39
N LYS A 533 0.37 -15.46 -1.08
CA LYS A 533 0.18 -16.72 -0.32
C LYS A 533 -1.01 -17.57 -0.84
N VAL A 534 -2.01 -16.94 -1.47
CA VAL A 534 -3.12 -17.68 -2.12
C VAL A 534 -2.61 -18.65 -3.17
N MET A 535 -1.71 -18.20 -4.05
CA MET A 535 -1.12 -19.07 -5.09
C MET A 535 -0.26 -20.18 -4.47
N LEU A 536 0.51 -19.84 -3.42
CA LEU A 536 1.33 -20.81 -2.73
C LEU A 536 0.49 -21.88 -2.01
N ARG A 537 -0.66 -21.50 -1.45
CA ARG A 537 -1.62 -22.45 -0.86
C ARG A 537 -2.20 -23.40 -1.88
N GLU A 538 -2.53 -22.94 -3.07
CA GLU A 538 -3.00 -23.82 -4.15
C GLU A 538 -1.90 -24.81 -4.58
N ILE A 539 -0.64 -24.36 -4.64
CA ILE A 539 0.51 -25.25 -4.89
C ILE A 539 0.63 -26.27 -3.74
N ALA A 540 0.63 -25.83 -2.48
CA ALA A 540 0.73 -26.72 -1.31
C ALA A 540 -0.41 -27.77 -1.27
N LYS A 541 -1.65 -27.37 -1.59
CA LYS A 541 -2.79 -28.30 -1.73
C LYS A 541 -2.59 -29.30 -2.87
N SER A 542 -2.10 -28.85 -4.01
CA SER A 542 -1.85 -29.72 -5.19
C SER A 542 -0.76 -30.77 -4.94
N MET A 543 0.14 -30.51 -3.98
CA MET A 543 1.15 -31.49 -3.54
C MET A 543 0.55 -32.66 -2.74
N GLY A 544 -0.74 -32.57 -2.37
CA GLY A 544 -1.44 -33.56 -1.58
C GLY A 544 -1.11 -33.51 -0.09
N SER A 545 -1.87 -34.30 0.68
CA SER A 545 -1.67 -34.46 2.13
C SER A 545 -0.38 -35.22 2.42
N LEU A 546 0.34 -34.83 3.47
CA LEU A 546 1.44 -35.63 4.00
C LEU A 546 0.85 -36.89 4.68
N SER A 547 1.31 -38.07 4.25
CA SER A 547 0.87 -39.36 4.82
C SER A 547 1.72 -39.75 6.03
N VAL A 548 1.14 -40.53 6.93
CA VAL A 548 1.78 -41.04 8.18
C VAL A 548 3.08 -41.82 7.87
N ASN A 549 3.24 -42.35 6.66
CA ASN A 549 4.42 -43.12 6.25
C ASN A 549 5.63 -42.28 5.81
N ALA A 550 5.55 -40.95 5.86
CA ALA A 550 6.64 -40.04 5.46
C ALA A 550 7.45 -39.49 6.66
N MET A 551 7.27 -40.07 7.84
CA MET A 551 8.02 -39.72 9.08
C MET A 551 9.21 -40.65 9.32
#